data_3bc9e0bf51af38c6b005d40b52381f56
#
_entry.id   3bc9e0bf51af38c6b005d40b52381f56
#
_cell.length_a   1.000
_cell.length_b   1.000
_cell.length_c   1.000
_cell.angle_alpha   90.00
_cell.angle_beta   90.00
_cell.angle_gamma   90.00
#
_symmetry.space_group_name_H-M   'P 1'
#
loop_
_entity.id
_entity.type
_entity.pdbx_description
1 polymer ?
#
loop_
_entity_poly.entity_id
_entity_poly.type
_entity_poly.pdbx_seq_one_letter_code
_entity_poly.pdbx_strand_id
1 'polypeptide(L)'
;KNFAGNRLYRVACGPSGADYHWTEVMMQNLTPALTDAIALHFYSVPEWNNKGSATEFDDDAYYSVMDCANEMEQLLKMHTAIMERYDPENKIALVVDEWGTWYDVEPGTHPGYLYQQNTMRDAIVAGLSLNIFNKMTRRLQMANIAQMVNVLQAMALTDGDRMLLTPTYHVFRMYNVHQDALFVPSDYKAGEIVSETGRRCADLSVSTSRDRHGVLHVSIVNPSLAKAKKLTLAFDKLKPASVEGEILATDDIHDHNTFENSELVAPKAFDGAKIKGRNINLTIPAASVIVLEIK
;
A
#
# COMPACT_ATOMS: atom_id res chain seq x y z
N LYS A 1 34.80 -5.53 10.41
CA LYS A 1 34.12 -5.24 9.13
C LYS A 1 34.15 -6.53 8.31
N ASN A 2 33.01 -7.21 8.19
CA ASN A 2 32.95 -8.54 7.56
C ASN A 2 32.73 -8.47 6.03
N PHE A 3 32.66 -7.27 5.44
CA PHE A 3 32.31 -7.06 4.03
C PHE A 3 33.34 -6.13 3.38
N ALA A 4 34.58 -6.58 3.33
CA ALA A 4 35.67 -5.80 2.70
C ALA A 4 35.42 -5.65 1.20
N GLY A 5 35.51 -4.44 0.70
CA GLY A 5 35.44 -4.10 -0.73
C GLY A 5 34.04 -3.72 -1.25
N ASN A 6 32.94 -3.94 -0.50
CA ASN A 6 31.59 -3.53 -0.89
C ASN A 6 31.06 -2.39 -0.01
N ARG A 7 30.46 -1.39 -0.62
CA ARG A 7 29.67 -0.40 0.09
C ARG A 7 28.26 -0.99 0.32
N LEU A 8 27.92 -1.28 1.58
CA LEU A 8 26.59 -1.72 1.95
C LEU A 8 25.68 -0.50 2.18
N TYR A 9 24.42 -0.63 1.83
CA TYR A 9 23.36 0.25 2.30
C TYR A 9 22.97 -0.21 3.72
N ARG A 10 23.17 0.66 4.69
CA ARG A 10 23.04 0.33 6.12
C ARG A 10 21.73 0.89 6.63
N VAL A 11 20.87 0.02 7.10
CA VAL A 11 19.59 0.38 7.73
C VAL A 11 19.73 0.15 9.23
N ALA A 12 19.60 1.20 10.02
CA ALA A 12 19.58 1.10 11.47
C ALA A 12 18.20 0.61 11.93
N CYS A 13 18.17 -0.22 12.98
CA CYS A 13 16.95 -0.65 13.60
C CYS A 13 16.13 0.56 14.05
N GLY A 14 14.88 0.61 13.63
CA GLY A 14 13.96 1.69 13.94
C GLY A 14 12.81 1.25 14.85
N PRO A 15 11.82 2.10 15.05
CA PRO A 15 10.68 1.84 15.92
C PRO A 15 9.64 0.91 15.28
N SER A 16 8.74 0.40 16.12
CA SER A 16 7.46 -0.16 15.69
C SER A 16 6.35 0.85 15.99
N GLY A 17 5.55 1.18 14.96
CA GLY A 17 4.44 2.12 15.12
C GLY A 17 4.87 3.52 15.60
N ALA A 18 4.10 4.10 16.50
CA ALA A 18 4.23 5.49 16.94
C ALA A 18 5.28 5.72 18.05
N ASP A 19 6.30 4.88 18.15
CA ASP A 19 7.41 5.17 19.06
C ASP A 19 8.31 6.29 18.50
N TYR A 20 7.80 7.50 18.54
CA TYR A 20 8.50 8.71 18.09
C TYR A 20 9.75 9.01 18.91
N HIS A 21 9.75 8.61 20.18
CA HIS A 21 10.93 8.78 21.04
C HIS A 21 12.13 7.97 20.56
N TRP A 22 11.88 6.73 20.09
CA TRP A 22 12.94 5.91 19.47
C TRP A 22 13.58 6.63 18.30
N THR A 23 12.76 7.14 17.37
CA THR A 23 13.27 7.89 16.20
C THR A 23 14.07 9.11 16.61
N GLU A 24 13.60 9.86 17.62
CA GLU A 24 14.32 11.04 18.12
C GLU A 24 15.69 10.68 18.69
N VAL A 25 15.76 9.67 19.57
CA VAL A 25 17.01 9.20 20.16
C VAL A 25 17.98 8.69 19.10
N MET A 26 17.47 7.93 18.11
CA MET A 26 18.28 7.45 16.99
C MET A 26 18.86 8.63 16.20
N MET A 27 18.04 9.61 15.83
CA MET A 27 18.49 10.78 15.06
C MET A 27 19.46 11.69 15.81
N GLN A 28 19.39 11.73 17.15
CA GLN A 28 20.37 12.44 17.98
C GLN A 28 21.77 11.79 17.95
N ASN A 29 21.84 10.49 17.72
CA ASN A 29 23.07 9.71 17.84
C ASN A 29 23.60 9.18 16.50
N LEU A 30 22.78 9.12 15.46
CA LEU A 30 23.17 8.65 14.13
C LEU A 30 23.64 9.82 13.24
N THR A 31 24.59 9.50 12.39
CA THR A 31 25.07 10.39 11.32
C THR A 31 25.07 9.65 9.99
N PRO A 32 25.07 10.34 8.84
CA PRO A 32 25.20 9.71 7.51
C PRO A 32 26.47 8.87 7.33
N ALA A 33 27.47 9.06 8.20
CA ALA A 33 28.68 8.22 8.21
C ALA A 33 28.41 6.83 8.84
N LEU A 34 27.42 6.71 9.73
CA LEU A 34 27.09 5.49 10.45
C LEU A 34 25.97 4.69 9.77
N THR A 35 24.96 5.37 9.23
CA THR A 35 23.77 4.74 8.62
C THR A 35 23.33 5.48 7.37
N ASP A 36 22.69 4.78 6.47
CA ASP A 36 22.08 5.32 5.25
C ASP A 36 20.57 5.48 5.43
N ALA A 37 19.93 4.71 6.37
CA ALA A 37 18.51 4.79 6.66
C ALA A 37 18.17 4.33 8.09
N ILE A 38 16.95 4.62 8.53
CA ILE A 38 16.30 4.06 9.74
C ILE A 38 15.09 3.25 9.30
N ALA A 39 14.92 2.07 9.89
CA ALA A 39 13.76 1.20 9.69
C ALA A 39 12.50 1.73 10.42
N LEU A 40 11.33 1.27 9.97
CA LEU A 40 10.05 1.47 10.62
C LEU A 40 9.16 0.27 10.31
N HIS A 41 8.53 -0.31 11.35
CA HIS A 41 7.51 -1.35 11.20
C HIS A 41 6.13 -0.78 11.51
N PHE A 42 5.14 -1.18 10.72
CA PHE A 42 3.74 -0.86 11.01
C PHE A 42 2.79 -1.88 10.38
N TYR A 43 1.95 -2.50 11.21
CA TYR A 43 0.89 -3.39 10.75
C TYR A 43 -0.48 -2.74 10.90
N SER A 44 -1.34 -2.93 9.89
CA SER A 44 -2.74 -2.54 9.92
C SER A 44 -3.55 -3.52 10.76
N VAL A 45 -3.40 -3.43 12.08
CA VAL A 45 -4.04 -4.29 13.09
C VAL A 45 -4.85 -3.40 14.04
N PRO A 46 -6.20 -3.40 13.91
CA PRO A 46 -7.05 -2.58 14.77
C PRO A 46 -6.94 -2.94 16.25
N GLU A 47 -6.83 -4.24 16.56
CA GLU A 47 -6.74 -4.74 17.93
C GLU A 47 -5.81 -5.95 18.02
N TRP A 48 -4.68 -5.81 18.72
CA TRP A 48 -3.65 -6.85 18.80
C TRP A 48 -4.07 -8.13 19.51
N ASN A 49 -5.00 -8.04 20.47
CA ASN A 49 -5.50 -9.18 21.23
C ASN A 49 -6.71 -9.87 20.54
N ASN A 50 -7.25 -9.26 19.48
CA ASN A 50 -8.39 -9.76 18.73
C ASN A 50 -8.22 -9.37 17.25
N LYS A 51 -7.28 -10.03 16.57
CA LYS A 51 -6.94 -9.71 15.18
C LYS A 51 -8.00 -10.15 14.18
N GLY A 52 -8.74 -11.19 14.53
CA GLY A 52 -9.81 -11.76 13.70
C GLY A 52 -9.31 -12.62 12.54
N SER A 53 -10.27 -13.19 11.81
CA SER A 53 -10.00 -14.07 10.67
C SER A 53 -9.55 -13.29 9.43
N ALA A 54 -8.70 -13.92 8.64
CA ALA A 54 -8.31 -13.39 7.34
C ALA A 54 -9.45 -13.45 6.32
N THR A 55 -10.34 -14.44 6.41
CA THR A 55 -11.39 -14.72 5.41
C THR A 55 -12.80 -14.48 5.93
N GLU A 56 -13.04 -14.59 7.24
CA GLU A 56 -14.35 -14.43 7.87
C GLU A 56 -14.40 -13.13 8.67
N PHE A 57 -15.01 -12.09 8.13
CA PHE A 57 -15.11 -10.77 8.75
C PHE A 57 -16.36 -10.03 8.28
N ASP A 58 -16.85 -9.10 9.08
CA ASP A 58 -17.96 -8.22 8.72
C ASP A 58 -17.46 -6.86 8.15
N ASP A 59 -18.39 -6.03 7.73
CA ASP A 59 -18.12 -4.70 7.19
C ASP A 59 -17.39 -3.81 8.20
N ASP A 60 -17.67 -3.94 9.49
CA ASP A 60 -17.04 -3.11 10.52
C ASP A 60 -15.57 -3.51 10.73
N ALA A 61 -15.29 -4.82 10.77
CA ALA A 61 -13.93 -5.34 10.80
C ALA A 61 -13.13 -4.93 9.54
N TYR A 62 -13.77 -4.96 8.36
CA TYR A 62 -13.18 -4.44 7.14
C TYR A 62 -12.78 -2.97 7.28
N TYR A 63 -13.71 -2.08 7.66
CA TYR A 63 -13.42 -0.65 7.79
C TYR A 63 -12.45 -0.33 8.92
N SER A 64 -12.41 -1.14 9.97
CA SER A 64 -11.42 -1.00 11.04
C SER A 64 -9.99 -1.21 10.53
N VAL A 65 -9.78 -2.18 9.65
CA VAL A 65 -8.46 -2.40 9.01
C VAL A 65 -8.12 -1.26 8.05
N MET A 66 -9.11 -0.71 7.31
CA MET A 66 -8.90 0.45 6.42
C MET A 66 -8.51 1.71 7.21
N ASP A 67 -9.15 1.96 8.37
CA ASP A 67 -8.81 3.06 9.28
C ASP A 67 -7.36 2.93 9.72
N CYS A 68 -6.96 1.76 10.23
CA CYS A 68 -5.57 1.47 10.57
C CYS A 68 -4.60 1.68 9.40
N ALA A 69 -4.93 1.20 8.20
CA ALA A 69 -4.07 1.39 7.03
C ALA A 69 -3.84 2.88 6.72
N ASN A 70 -4.84 3.72 6.92
CA ASN A 70 -4.73 5.17 6.71
C ASN A 70 -3.88 5.87 7.78
N GLU A 71 -3.74 5.30 9.00
CA GLU A 71 -2.85 5.85 10.05
C GLU A 71 -1.38 5.91 9.58
N MET A 72 -0.97 5.05 8.65
CA MET A 72 0.37 5.05 8.05
C MET A 72 0.78 6.44 7.56
N GLU A 73 -0.13 7.23 6.98
CA GLU A 73 0.21 8.55 6.46
C GLU A 73 0.63 9.51 7.58
N GLN A 74 -0.12 9.53 8.69
CA GLN A 74 0.20 10.37 9.84
C GLN A 74 1.48 9.87 10.53
N LEU A 75 1.64 8.56 10.66
CA LEU A 75 2.83 7.93 11.22
C LEU A 75 4.11 8.38 10.48
N LEU A 76 4.12 8.25 9.16
CA LEU A 76 5.24 8.67 8.31
C LEU A 76 5.52 10.18 8.41
N LYS A 77 4.48 11.02 8.43
CA LYS A 77 4.63 12.46 8.61
C LYS A 77 5.32 12.80 9.93
N MET A 78 4.93 12.15 11.02
CA MET A 78 5.51 12.41 12.35
C MET A 78 6.98 11.95 12.44
N HIS A 79 7.30 10.73 12.00
CA HIS A 79 8.69 10.27 11.97
C HIS A 79 9.56 11.14 11.07
N THR A 80 9.06 11.49 9.87
CA THR A 80 9.78 12.38 8.95
C THR A 80 10.03 13.76 9.56
N ALA A 81 9.05 14.35 10.23
CA ALA A 81 9.21 15.65 10.89
C ALA A 81 10.28 15.62 12.01
N ILE A 82 10.39 14.51 12.73
CA ILE A 82 11.48 14.31 13.71
C ILE A 82 12.82 14.23 12.97
N MET A 83 12.91 13.39 11.94
CA MET A 83 14.13 13.22 11.16
C MET A 83 14.62 14.54 10.54
N GLU A 84 13.70 15.37 10.04
CA GLU A 84 14.02 16.67 9.42
C GLU A 84 14.69 17.67 10.40
N ARG A 85 14.40 17.58 11.70
CA ARG A 85 15.05 18.42 12.72
C ARG A 85 16.54 18.15 12.86
N TYR A 86 16.96 16.89 12.66
CA TYR A 86 18.35 16.44 12.84
C TYR A 86 19.10 16.26 11.52
N ASP A 87 18.39 16.00 10.43
CA ASP A 87 18.91 15.79 9.09
C ASP A 87 18.09 16.55 8.05
N PRO A 88 18.16 17.90 8.02
CA PRO A 88 17.39 18.73 7.09
C PRO A 88 17.81 18.52 5.63
N GLU A 89 19.03 18.02 5.39
CA GLU A 89 19.53 17.71 4.05
C GLU A 89 19.04 16.37 3.52
N ASN A 90 18.26 15.62 4.32
CA ASN A 90 17.66 14.36 3.92
C ASN A 90 18.68 13.29 3.48
N LYS A 91 19.77 13.17 4.22
CA LYS A 91 20.86 12.20 3.95
C LYS A 91 20.61 10.82 4.54
N ILE A 92 19.76 10.74 5.58
CA ILE A 92 19.33 9.50 6.20
C ILE A 92 17.90 9.22 5.75
N ALA A 93 17.69 8.14 5.01
CA ALA A 93 16.37 7.76 4.52
C ALA A 93 15.50 7.12 5.62
N LEU A 94 14.21 7.06 5.39
CA LEU A 94 13.28 6.20 6.09
C LEU A 94 13.00 4.96 5.24
N VAL A 95 12.96 3.79 5.87
CA VAL A 95 12.61 2.51 5.24
C VAL A 95 11.50 1.87 6.05
N VAL A 96 10.33 1.68 5.46
CA VAL A 96 9.27 0.86 6.06
C VAL A 96 9.55 -0.57 5.65
N ASP A 97 10.42 -1.24 6.38
CA ASP A 97 10.95 -2.55 6.01
C ASP A 97 10.04 -3.72 6.45
N GLU A 98 8.97 -3.42 7.19
CA GLU A 98 7.94 -4.40 7.55
C GLU A 98 6.58 -3.70 7.70
N TRP A 99 5.61 -4.08 6.85
CA TRP A 99 4.25 -3.57 6.90
C TRP A 99 3.26 -4.57 6.31
N GLY A 100 1.98 -4.39 6.58
CA GLY A 100 0.90 -5.21 6.03
C GLY A 100 -0.24 -5.42 7.02
N THR A 101 -1.06 -6.43 6.74
CA THR A 101 -2.10 -6.94 7.64
C THR A 101 -1.58 -8.12 8.46
N TRP A 102 -2.14 -8.30 9.64
CA TRP A 102 -1.83 -9.43 10.49
C TRP A 102 -3.10 -9.91 11.17
N TYR A 103 -3.58 -11.07 10.74
CA TYR A 103 -4.78 -11.72 11.29
C TYR A 103 -4.39 -12.94 12.14
N ASP A 104 -5.39 -13.60 12.71
CA ASP A 104 -5.19 -14.91 13.30
C ASP A 104 -4.76 -15.91 12.22
N VAL A 105 -3.93 -16.88 12.59
CA VAL A 105 -3.45 -17.89 11.62
C VAL A 105 -4.61 -18.76 11.13
N GLU A 106 -4.50 -19.23 9.89
CA GLU A 106 -5.50 -20.12 9.33
C GLU A 106 -5.70 -21.37 10.20
N PRO A 107 -6.96 -21.79 10.43
CA PRO A 107 -7.27 -22.96 11.22
C PRO A 107 -6.51 -24.21 10.73
N GLY A 108 -5.96 -24.97 11.69
CA GLY A 108 -5.19 -26.18 11.40
C GLY A 108 -3.71 -25.95 11.04
N THR A 109 -3.26 -24.69 10.97
CA THR A 109 -1.85 -24.35 10.76
C THR A 109 -1.13 -24.12 12.09
N HIS A 110 0.21 -24.22 12.07
CA HIS A 110 1.00 -23.96 13.27
C HIS A 110 1.07 -22.44 13.55
N PRO A 111 0.66 -21.97 14.74
CA PRO A 111 0.54 -20.53 15.00
C PRO A 111 1.85 -19.75 14.87
N GLY A 112 2.99 -20.38 15.10
CA GLY A 112 4.31 -19.75 14.96
C GLY A 112 4.74 -19.52 13.50
N TYR A 113 4.03 -20.06 12.51
CA TYR A 113 4.34 -19.85 11.10
C TYR A 113 3.60 -18.63 10.52
N LEU A 114 2.64 -18.06 11.24
CA LEU A 114 1.90 -16.85 10.88
C LEU A 114 1.25 -16.94 9.49
N TYR A 115 0.81 -18.16 9.12
CA TYR A 115 0.15 -18.39 7.85
C TYR A 115 -1.29 -17.84 7.90
N GLN A 116 -1.61 -16.95 6.99
CA GLN A 116 -2.96 -16.42 6.78
C GLN A 116 -3.27 -16.31 5.29
N GLN A 117 -4.56 -16.33 4.95
CA GLN A 117 -5.04 -16.02 3.62
C GLN A 117 -4.99 -14.51 3.36
N ASN A 118 -5.06 -14.15 2.08
CA ASN A 118 -5.15 -12.77 1.62
C ASN A 118 -6.40 -12.65 0.73
N THR A 119 -7.33 -11.78 1.13
CA THR A 119 -8.57 -11.52 0.41
C THR A 119 -8.49 -10.22 -0.41
N MET A 120 -9.59 -9.84 -1.03
CA MET A 120 -9.70 -8.53 -1.68
C MET A 120 -9.53 -7.37 -0.67
N ARG A 121 -9.83 -7.59 0.63
CA ARG A 121 -9.52 -6.65 1.73
C ARG A 121 -8.02 -6.30 1.77
N ASP A 122 -7.16 -7.29 1.66
CA ASP A 122 -5.70 -7.11 1.68
C ASP A 122 -5.19 -6.38 0.44
N ALA A 123 -5.83 -6.59 -0.72
CA ALA A 123 -5.55 -5.82 -1.92
C ALA A 123 -5.87 -4.33 -1.73
N ILE A 124 -7.00 -4.00 -1.10
CA ILE A 124 -7.36 -2.61 -0.79
C ILE A 124 -6.34 -2.00 0.17
N VAL A 125 -5.96 -2.69 1.26
CA VAL A 125 -4.90 -2.24 2.20
C VAL A 125 -3.58 -2.00 1.46
N ALA A 126 -3.16 -2.92 0.60
CA ALA A 126 -1.93 -2.76 -0.18
C ALA A 126 -1.99 -1.51 -1.07
N GLY A 127 -3.10 -1.29 -1.77
CA GLY A 127 -3.29 -0.11 -2.62
C GLY A 127 -3.28 1.20 -1.83
N LEU A 128 -3.95 1.26 -0.67
CA LEU A 128 -3.95 2.43 0.24
C LEU A 128 -2.53 2.74 0.71
N SER A 129 -1.82 1.72 1.22
CA SER A 129 -0.46 1.88 1.75
C SER A 129 0.53 2.31 0.66
N LEU A 130 0.50 1.68 -0.52
CA LEU A 130 1.36 2.05 -1.64
C LEU A 130 1.08 3.48 -2.15
N ASN A 131 -0.18 3.92 -2.18
CA ASN A 131 -0.51 5.31 -2.49
C ASN A 131 0.07 6.29 -1.48
N ILE A 132 0.07 5.94 -0.18
CA ILE A 132 0.69 6.74 0.88
C ILE A 132 2.21 6.78 0.67
N PHE A 133 2.85 5.65 0.43
CA PHE A 133 4.31 5.57 0.23
C PHE A 133 4.75 6.40 -0.97
N ASN A 134 4.02 6.35 -2.09
CA ASN A 134 4.32 7.14 -3.28
C ASN A 134 4.30 8.65 -3.02
N LYS A 135 3.50 9.13 -2.06
CA LYS A 135 3.47 10.55 -1.66
C LYS A 135 4.64 10.96 -0.76
N MET A 136 5.31 10.01 -0.12
CA MET A 136 6.33 10.24 0.90
C MET A 136 7.77 10.06 0.38
N THR A 137 7.96 9.93 -0.93
CA THR A 137 9.24 9.58 -1.59
C THR A 137 10.39 10.56 -1.35
N ARG A 138 10.13 11.74 -0.78
CA ARG A 138 11.20 12.65 -0.40
C ARG A 138 12.16 12.02 0.64
N ARG A 139 11.66 11.25 1.60
CA ARG A 139 12.43 10.60 2.65
C ARG A 139 12.27 9.07 2.66
N LEU A 140 11.09 8.59 2.34
CA LEU A 140 10.83 7.16 2.23
C LEU A 140 11.43 6.61 0.94
N GLN A 141 12.43 5.73 1.05
CA GLN A 141 13.12 5.16 -0.11
C GLN A 141 12.76 3.69 -0.36
N MET A 142 12.20 2.99 0.63
CA MET A 142 11.87 1.57 0.51
C MET A 142 10.68 1.23 1.41
N ALA A 143 9.81 0.35 0.92
CA ALA A 143 8.71 -0.21 1.70
C ALA A 143 8.53 -1.69 1.35
N ASN A 144 8.77 -2.59 2.30
CA ASN A 144 8.77 -4.04 2.11
C ASN A 144 7.58 -4.66 2.81
N ILE A 145 6.72 -5.32 2.04
CA ILE A 145 5.57 -6.06 2.59
C ILE A 145 6.04 -7.24 3.46
N ALA A 146 5.35 -7.54 4.49
CA ALA A 146 5.55 -8.73 5.29
C ALA A 146 4.47 -9.79 4.97
N GLN A 147 4.84 -10.84 4.20
CA GLN A 147 6.16 -11.12 3.65
C GLN A 147 6.04 -11.65 2.21
N MET A 148 7.08 -12.32 1.70
CA MET A 148 7.08 -12.82 0.33
C MET A 148 6.25 -14.08 0.14
N VAL A 149 6.40 -15.09 1.01
CA VAL A 149 5.81 -16.43 0.84
C VAL A 149 5.25 -16.94 2.16
N ASN A 150 4.00 -17.37 2.17
CA ASN A 150 3.33 -18.11 3.24
C ASN A 150 3.22 -17.43 4.62
N VAL A 151 3.67 -16.22 4.77
CA VAL A 151 3.71 -15.53 6.08
C VAL A 151 3.00 -14.20 5.98
N LEU A 152 2.03 -13.96 6.88
CA LEU A 152 1.27 -12.71 6.98
C LEU A 152 0.64 -12.31 5.64
N GLN A 153 0.73 -11.04 5.25
CA GLN A 153 0.22 -10.56 3.97
C GLN A 153 1.17 -10.95 2.82
N ALA A 154 1.23 -12.25 2.52
CA ALA A 154 2.17 -12.82 1.57
C ALA A 154 1.87 -12.43 0.11
N MET A 155 2.92 -12.35 -0.70
CA MET A 155 2.81 -12.17 -2.16
C MET A 155 2.40 -13.47 -2.85
N ALA A 156 2.85 -14.62 -2.34
CA ALA A 156 2.55 -15.94 -2.87
C ALA A 156 2.29 -16.92 -1.74
N LEU A 157 1.42 -17.90 -2.00
CA LEU A 157 1.21 -19.05 -1.14
C LEU A 157 1.68 -20.30 -1.85
N THR A 158 2.31 -21.20 -1.11
CA THR A 158 2.83 -22.47 -1.63
C THR A 158 2.37 -23.63 -0.77
N ASP A 159 2.12 -24.77 -1.42
CA ASP A 159 1.82 -26.06 -0.78
C ASP A 159 2.43 -27.18 -1.61
N GLY A 160 3.50 -27.77 -1.12
CA GLY A 160 4.30 -28.75 -1.87
C GLY A 160 4.89 -28.13 -3.14
N ASP A 161 4.49 -28.65 -4.29
CA ASP A 161 4.90 -28.19 -5.62
C ASP A 161 3.91 -27.17 -6.25
N ARG A 162 2.84 -26.81 -5.53
CA ARG A 162 1.85 -25.82 -5.98
C ARG A 162 2.21 -24.44 -5.49
N MET A 163 1.91 -23.44 -6.31
CA MET A 163 2.03 -22.03 -5.95
C MET A 163 0.83 -21.25 -6.51
N LEU A 164 0.35 -20.27 -5.75
CA LEU A 164 -0.61 -19.26 -6.21
C LEU A 164 -0.12 -17.86 -5.87
N LEU A 165 -0.60 -16.88 -6.62
CA LEU A 165 -0.38 -15.47 -6.39
C LEU A 165 -1.57 -14.88 -5.63
N THR A 166 -1.30 -14.06 -4.62
CA THR A 166 -2.35 -13.48 -3.79
C THR A 166 -2.91 -12.20 -4.42
N PRO A 167 -4.08 -11.70 -3.97
CA PRO A 167 -4.57 -10.37 -4.36
C PRO A 167 -3.57 -9.26 -4.06
N THR A 168 -2.80 -9.36 -2.98
CA THR A 168 -1.70 -8.44 -2.65
C THR A 168 -0.63 -8.39 -3.74
N TYR A 169 -0.19 -9.55 -4.25
CA TYR A 169 0.75 -9.60 -5.38
C TYR A 169 0.24 -8.83 -6.59
N HIS A 170 -1.03 -9.01 -6.94
CA HIS A 170 -1.60 -8.35 -8.11
C HIS A 170 -1.56 -6.81 -7.98
N VAL A 171 -1.81 -6.28 -6.79
CA VAL A 171 -1.65 -4.84 -6.55
C VAL A 171 -0.20 -4.40 -6.74
N PHE A 172 0.77 -5.11 -6.18
CA PHE A 172 2.19 -4.78 -6.38
C PHE A 172 2.58 -4.81 -7.86
N ARG A 173 2.12 -5.84 -8.61
CA ARG A 173 2.36 -5.92 -10.05
C ARG A 173 1.77 -4.72 -10.81
N MET A 174 0.53 -4.32 -10.48
CA MET A 174 -0.11 -3.15 -11.09
C MET A 174 0.63 -1.85 -10.75
N TYR A 175 1.14 -1.73 -9.52
CA TYR A 175 1.87 -0.55 -9.03
C TYR A 175 3.33 -0.46 -9.48
N ASN A 176 3.85 -1.48 -10.16
CA ASN A 176 5.23 -1.48 -10.68
C ASN A 176 5.54 -0.28 -11.59
N VAL A 177 4.52 0.30 -12.19
CA VAL A 177 4.60 1.52 -13.02
C VAL A 177 5.08 2.76 -12.26
N HIS A 178 4.98 2.76 -10.93
CA HIS A 178 5.47 3.86 -10.09
C HIS A 178 6.93 3.70 -9.67
N GLN A 179 7.51 2.53 -9.85
CA GLN A 179 8.91 2.26 -9.50
C GLN A 179 9.84 3.02 -10.45
N ASP A 180 10.84 3.68 -9.91
CA ASP A 180 11.78 4.56 -10.64
C ASP A 180 11.09 5.72 -11.42
N ALA A 181 9.85 6.03 -11.11
CA ALA A 181 9.08 7.13 -11.68
C ALA A 181 9.14 8.38 -10.80
N LEU A 182 8.89 9.53 -11.38
CA LEU A 182 8.80 10.79 -10.65
C LEU A 182 7.39 10.96 -10.07
N PHE A 183 7.29 11.15 -8.77
CA PHE A 183 6.02 11.50 -8.14
C PHE A 183 5.47 12.82 -8.72
N VAL A 184 4.19 12.82 -9.07
CA VAL A 184 3.45 13.99 -9.56
C VAL A 184 2.39 14.35 -8.53
N PRO A 185 2.48 15.52 -7.85
CA PRO A 185 1.45 15.95 -6.91
C PRO A 185 0.07 16.04 -7.59
N SER A 186 -0.94 15.55 -6.90
CA SER A 186 -2.34 15.61 -7.35
C SER A 186 -3.23 16.10 -6.20
N ASP A 187 -4.10 17.07 -6.50
CA ASP A 187 -5.08 17.57 -5.56
C ASP A 187 -6.43 16.87 -5.77
N TYR A 188 -7.01 16.35 -4.72
CA TYR A 188 -8.33 15.76 -4.74
C TYR A 188 -9.00 15.87 -3.37
N LYS A 189 -10.32 15.79 -3.35
CA LYS A 189 -11.10 15.72 -2.10
C LYS A 189 -11.63 14.31 -1.94
N ALA A 190 -11.18 13.64 -0.92
CA ALA A 190 -11.83 12.43 -0.42
C ALA A 190 -13.01 12.83 0.49
N GLY A 191 -14.07 12.07 0.42
CA GLY A 191 -15.08 12.02 1.47
C GLY A 191 -14.62 11.08 2.58
N GLU A 192 -15.51 10.82 3.52
CA GLU A 192 -15.25 9.93 4.65
C GLU A 192 -16.30 8.81 4.70
N ILE A 193 -15.85 7.61 4.98
CA ILE A 193 -16.69 6.48 5.34
C ILE A 193 -16.60 6.33 6.85
N VAL A 194 -17.75 6.23 7.50
CA VAL A 194 -17.84 5.99 8.95
C VAL A 194 -18.52 4.65 9.15
N SER A 195 -17.85 3.71 9.81
CA SER A 195 -18.39 2.40 10.16
C SER A 195 -19.40 2.49 11.31
N GLU A 196 -20.09 1.40 11.62
CA GLU A 196 -21.07 1.34 12.72
C GLU A 196 -20.41 1.60 14.08
N THR A 197 -19.16 1.15 14.28
CA THR A 197 -18.39 1.41 15.52
C THR A 197 -17.68 2.76 15.52
N GLY A 198 -17.85 3.57 14.47
CA GLY A 198 -17.29 4.93 14.38
C GLY A 198 -15.88 5.00 13.81
N ARG A 199 -15.32 3.92 13.25
CA ARG A 199 -14.07 3.93 12.50
C ARG A 199 -14.20 4.80 11.25
N ARG A 200 -13.13 5.49 10.89
CA ARG A 200 -13.15 6.49 9.81
C ARG A 200 -12.06 6.22 8.79
N CYS A 201 -12.43 6.04 7.55
CA CYS A 201 -11.47 5.95 6.47
C CYS A 201 -11.83 6.90 5.32
N ALA A 202 -10.82 7.36 4.60
CA ALA A 202 -11.04 8.12 3.37
C ALA A 202 -11.72 7.23 2.32
N ASP A 203 -12.73 7.76 1.64
CA ASP A 203 -13.48 7.04 0.62
C ASP A 203 -12.81 7.05 -0.76
N LEU A 204 -11.59 7.56 -0.84
CA LEU A 204 -10.78 7.65 -2.04
C LEU A 204 -9.30 7.83 -1.67
N SER A 205 -8.43 7.07 -2.31
CA SER A 205 -6.98 7.29 -2.26
C SER A 205 -6.42 7.32 -3.67
N VAL A 206 -5.55 8.28 -3.96
CA VAL A 206 -4.93 8.46 -5.29
C VAL A 206 -3.46 8.72 -5.13
N SER A 207 -2.63 8.15 -6.01
CA SER A 207 -1.27 8.61 -6.25
C SER A 207 -0.96 8.69 -7.74
N THR A 208 -0.01 9.53 -8.10
CA THR A 208 0.29 9.81 -9.51
C THR A 208 1.80 9.90 -9.70
N SER A 209 2.31 9.29 -10.77
CA SER A 209 3.71 9.40 -11.15
C SER A 209 3.87 9.57 -12.65
N ARG A 210 5.06 9.99 -13.04
CA ARG A 210 5.47 10.06 -14.45
C ARG A 210 6.74 9.25 -14.63
N ASP A 211 6.69 8.30 -15.54
CA ASP A 211 7.84 7.49 -15.86
C ASP A 211 8.89 8.22 -16.72
N ARG A 212 10.01 7.56 -16.98
CA ARG A 212 11.10 8.08 -17.81
C ARG A 212 10.74 8.34 -19.27
N HIS A 213 9.62 7.77 -19.74
CA HIS A 213 9.10 7.96 -21.09
C HIS A 213 8.08 9.09 -21.17
N GLY A 214 7.77 9.72 -20.05
CA GLY A 214 6.80 10.81 -19.93
C GLY A 214 5.35 10.35 -19.77
N VAL A 215 5.11 9.05 -19.67
CA VAL A 215 3.78 8.47 -19.45
C VAL A 215 3.34 8.76 -18.02
N LEU A 216 2.10 9.20 -17.86
CA LEU A 216 1.51 9.47 -16.56
C LEU A 216 0.76 8.23 -16.07
N HIS A 217 1.08 7.80 -14.87
CA HIS A 217 0.41 6.68 -14.20
C HIS A 217 -0.40 7.20 -13.02
N VAL A 218 -1.65 6.74 -12.90
CA VAL A 218 -2.56 7.14 -11.82
C VAL A 218 -3.12 5.89 -11.16
N SER A 219 -2.77 5.70 -9.87
CA SER A 219 -3.33 4.63 -9.04
C SER A 219 -4.46 5.17 -8.19
N ILE A 220 -5.58 4.47 -8.18
CA ILE A 220 -6.81 4.89 -7.52
C ILE A 220 -7.36 3.72 -6.72
N VAL A 221 -7.69 3.97 -5.45
CA VAL A 221 -8.34 3.00 -4.55
C VAL A 221 -9.67 3.57 -4.09
N ASN A 222 -10.72 2.80 -4.27
CA ASN A 222 -12.03 3.04 -3.67
C ASN A 222 -12.29 1.98 -2.60
N PRO A 223 -12.13 2.28 -1.31
CA PRO A 223 -12.36 1.31 -0.24
C PRO A 223 -13.85 1.13 0.13
N SER A 224 -14.77 1.90 -0.46
CA SER A 224 -16.19 1.75 -0.15
C SER A 224 -16.74 0.41 -0.60
N LEU A 225 -17.36 -0.35 0.29
CA LEU A 225 -18.04 -1.60 -0.04
C LEU A 225 -19.32 -1.38 -0.86
N ALA A 226 -19.98 -0.23 -0.67
CA ALA A 226 -21.33 0.00 -1.20
C ALA A 226 -21.38 0.97 -2.40
N LYS A 227 -20.39 1.84 -2.60
CA LYS A 227 -20.53 3.00 -3.50
C LYS A 227 -19.44 3.06 -4.56
N ALA A 228 -19.85 2.98 -5.82
CA ALA A 228 -19.01 3.42 -6.93
C ALA A 228 -18.81 4.95 -6.89
N LYS A 229 -17.66 5.43 -7.38
CA LYS A 229 -17.32 6.84 -7.45
C LYS A 229 -17.15 7.32 -8.87
N LYS A 230 -17.68 8.51 -9.17
CA LYS A 230 -17.39 9.22 -10.42
C LYS A 230 -16.27 10.23 -10.18
N LEU A 231 -15.22 10.14 -10.97
CA LEU A 231 -14.11 11.07 -10.94
C LEU A 231 -13.90 11.73 -12.29
N THR A 232 -13.32 12.93 -12.24
CA THR A 232 -12.76 13.61 -13.41
C THR A 232 -11.29 13.90 -13.11
N LEU A 233 -10.39 13.32 -13.89
CA LEU A 233 -8.97 13.70 -13.88
C LEU A 233 -8.83 14.93 -14.78
N ALA A 234 -8.40 16.05 -14.21
CA ALA A 234 -8.15 17.29 -14.90
C ALA A 234 -6.63 17.54 -14.98
N PHE A 235 -6.16 18.00 -16.12
CA PHE A 235 -4.72 18.23 -16.35
C PHE A 235 -4.48 19.68 -16.78
N ASP A 236 -3.57 20.38 -16.12
CA ASP A 236 -3.23 21.75 -16.45
C ASP A 236 -2.52 21.86 -17.81
N LYS A 237 -1.53 21.02 -18.06
CA LYS A 237 -0.65 21.09 -19.24
C LYS A 237 -0.74 19.88 -20.16
N LEU A 238 -1.21 18.73 -19.69
CA LEU A 238 -1.37 17.53 -20.50
C LEU A 238 -2.70 17.59 -21.26
N LYS A 239 -2.67 17.15 -22.52
CA LYS A 239 -3.86 16.79 -23.29
C LYS A 239 -3.78 15.29 -23.55
N PRO A 240 -4.55 14.47 -22.85
CA PRO A 240 -4.46 13.03 -22.99
C PRO A 240 -4.84 12.60 -24.43
N ALA A 241 -4.00 11.77 -25.01
CA ALA A 241 -4.24 11.17 -26.32
C ALA A 241 -4.82 9.75 -26.19
N SER A 242 -4.39 9.02 -25.15
CA SER A 242 -4.94 7.70 -24.82
C SER A 242 -5.02 7.51 -23.30
N VAL A 243 -5.91 6.64 -22.88
CA VAL A 243 -5.98 6.12 -21.50
C VAL A 243 -6.27 4.63 -21.57
N GLU A 244 -5.43 3.87 -20.91
CA GLU A 244 -5.59 2.43 -20.70
C GLU A 244 -5.50 2.16 -19.20
N GLY A 245 -6.01 1.03 -18.71
CA GLY A 245 -5.94 0.71 -17.31
C GLY A 245 -6.22 -0.74 -16.99
N GLU A 246 -5.86 -1.10 -15.76
CA GLU A 246 -6.21 -2.36 -15.14
C GLU A 246 -7.00 -2.10 -13.87
N ILE A 247 -7.90 -3.01 -13.55
CA ILE A 247 -8.69 -3.02 -12.32
C ILE A 247 -8.56 -4.37 -11.62
N LEU A 248 -8.38 -4.32 -10.30
CA LEU A 248 -8.57 -5.44 -9.40
C LEU A 248 -9.83 -5.17 -8.58
N ALA A 249 -10.84 -6.00 -8.77
CA ALA A 249 -12.12 -5.95 -8.06
C ALA A 249 -12.83 -7.29 -8.21
N THR A 250 -13.63 -7.64 -7.20
CA THR A 250 -14.52 -8.81 -7.17
C THR A 250 -15.89 -8.38 -6.67
N ASP A 251 -16.87 -9.27 -6.78
CA ASP A 251 -18.22 -9.03 -6.27
C ASP A 251 -18.31 -9.22 -4.75
N ASP A 252 -17.37 -9.99 -4.17
CA ASP A 252 -17.29 -10.26 -2.73
C ASP A 252 -15.90 -9.89 -2.20
N ILE A 253 -15.86 -9.06 -1.16
CA ILE A 253 -14.63 -8.62 -0.49
C ILE A 253 -13.84 -9.76 0.17
N HIS A 254 -14.49 -10.90 0.43
CA HIS A 254 -13.89 -12.11 0.99
C HIS A 254 -13.21 -12.98 -0.06
N ASP A 255 -13.43 -12.69 -1.34
CA ASP A 255 -12.80 -13.44 -2.43
C ASP A 255 -11.27 -13.47 -2.28
N HIS A 256 -10.71 -14.65 -2.43
CA HIS A 256 -9.28 -14.91 -2.37
C HIS A 256 -8.90 -16.08 -3.28
N ASN A 257 -7.65 -16.12 -3.69
CA ASN A 257 -7.14 -17.19 -4.51
C ASN A 257 -6.85 -18.42 -3.67
N THR A 258 -7.28 -19.59 -4.16
CA THR A 258 -7.00 -20.90 -3.57
C THR A 258 -6.22 -21.78 -4.56
N PHE A 259 -5.66 -22.88 -4.09
CA PHE A 259 -4.95 -23.81 -4.99
C PHE A 259 -5.87 -24.51 -6.00
N GLU A 260 -7.18 -24.53 -5.74
CA GLU A 260 -8.22 -25.05 -6.64
C GLU A 260 -8.74 -23.97 -7.60
N ASN A 261 -8.63 -22.68 -7.22
CA ASN A 261 -9.04 -21.53 -8.04
C ASN A 261 -8.05 -20.36 -7.86
N SER A 262 -6.91 -20.47 -8.50
CA SER A 262 -5.78 -19.54 -8.33
C SER A 262 -5.94 -18.20 -9.05
N GLU A 263 -7.00 -18.02 -9.82
CA GLU A 263 -7.28 -16.82 -10.66
C GLU A 263 -8.63 -16.16 -10.34
N LEU A 264 -9.26 -16.50 -9.19
CA LEU A 264 -10.53 -15.90 -8.78
C LEU A 264 -10.41 -14.39 -8.65
N VAL A 265 -9.34 -13.94 -8.00
CA VAL A 265 -8.97 -12.54 -7.86
C VAL A 265 -7.76 -12.25 -8.73
N ALA A 266 -8.01 -11.72 -9.92
CA ALA A 266 -6.97 -11.36 -10.88
C ALA A 266 -7.31 -10.03 -11.56
N PRO A 267 -6.31 -9.22 -11.96
CA PRO A 267 -6.55 -7.97 -12.66
C PRO A 267 -7.20 -8.18 -14.02
N LYS A 268 -8.10 -7.25 -14.36
CA LYS A 268 -8.80 -7.21 -15.66
C LYS A 268 -8.55 -5.86 -16.31
N ALA A 269 -8.71 -5.78 -17.62
CA ALA A 269 -8.70 -4.51 -18.34
C ALA A 269 -9.79 -3.58 -17.78
N PHE A 270 -9.46 -2.30 -17.58
CA PHE A 270 -10.39 -1.29 -17.11
C PHE A 270 -10.81 -0.39 -18.28
N ASP A 271 -12.05 -0.48 -18.70
CA ASP A 271 -12.67 0.28 -19.78
C ASP A 271 -13.54 1.46 -19.32
N GLY A 272 -13.58 1.67 -17.99
CA GLY A 272 -14.41 2.70 -17.34
C GLY A 272 -13.88 4.13 -17.48
N ALA A 273 -12.70 4.36 -18.07
CA ALA A 273 -12.10 5.67 -18.27
C ALA A 273 -12.32 6.18 -19.70
N LYS A 274 -12.80 7.43 -19.85
CA LYS A 274 -13.09 8.04 -21.15
C LYS A 274 -12.52 9.45 -21.24
N ILE A 275 -11.74 9.72 -22.29
CA ILE A 275 -11.22 11.05 -22.61
C ILE A 275 -12.38 11.96 -23.03
N LYS A 276 -12.48 13.12 -22.43
CA LYS A 276 -13.42 14.19 -22.77
C LYS A 276 -12.68 15.54 -22.82
N GLY A 277 -12.24 15.91 -24.00
CA GLY A 277 -11.42 17.11 -24.20
C GLY A 277 -10.05 16.98 -23.56
N ARG A 278 -9.78 17.76 -22.50
CA ARG A 278 -8.53 17.69 -21.72
C ARG A 278 -8.66 16.88 -20.44
N ASN A 279 -9.82 16.31 -20.20
CA ASN A 279 -10.11 15.58 -18.99
C ASN A 279 -10.31 14.08 -19.30
N ILE A 280 -10.19 13.26 -18.27
CA ILE A 280 -10.60 11.87 -18.28
C ILE A 280 -11.69 11.70 -17.25
N ASN A 281 -12.87 11.27 -17.70
CA ASN A 281 -13.98 10.91 -16.83
C ASN A 281 -13.98 9.40 -16.60
N LEU A 282 -14.16 8.98 -15.36
CA LEU A 282 -14.20 7.56 -15.02
C LEU A 282 -15.20 7.29 -13.89
N THR A 283 -15.66 6.05 -13.84
CA THR A 283 -16.45 5.51 -12.73
C THR A 283 -15.65 4.38 -12.11
N ILE A 284 -15.32 4.53 -10.83
CA ILE A 284 -14.54 3.58 -10.04
C ILE A 284 -15.54 2.69 -9.29
N PRO A 285 -15.56 1.38 -9.52
CA PRO A 285 -16.41 0.46 -8.75
C PRO A 285 -16.13 0.54 -7.23
N ALA A 286 -17.08 0.05 -6.44
CA ALA A 286 -16.87 -0.22 -5.02
C ALA A 286 -15.72 -1.21 -4.83
N ALA A 287 -15.06 -1.19 -3.69
CA ALA A 287 -14.01 -2.12 -3.26
C ALA A 287 -13.01 -2.46 -4.39
N SER A 288 -12.38 -1.44 -4.98
CA SER A 288 -11.53 -1.64 -6.17
C SER A 288 -10.20 -0.90 -6.10
N VAL A 289 -9.21 -1.47 -6.78
CA VAL A 289 -7.90 -0.87 -7.07
C VAL A 289 -7.76 -0.73 -8.58
N ILE A 290 -7.45 0.47 -9.05
CA ILE A 290 -7.29 0.78 -10.48
C ILE A 290 -5.93 1.43 -10.69
N VAL A 291 -5.25 1.05 -11.76
CA VAL A 291 -4.05 1.74 -12.26
C VAL A 291 -4.28 2.12 -13.71
N LEU A 292 -4.08 3.41 -13.99
CA LEU A 292 -4.23 3.98 -15.34
C LEU A 292 -2.87 4.37 -15.91
N GLU A 293 -2.72 4.15 -17.21
CA GLU A 293 -1.65 4.67 -18.04
C GLU A 293 -2.23 5.73 -19.00
N ILE A 294 -1.65 6.93 -19.00
CA ILE A 294 -2.17 8.10 -19.73
C ILE A 294 -1.03 8.68 -20.59
N LYS A 295 -1.28 8.74 -21.90
CA LYS A 295 -0.36 9.30 -22.90
C LYS A 295 -0.95 10.53 -23.57
#